data_aa57b30304c38fa4fefdec3115e24769
#
_entry.id   aa57b30304c38fa4fefdec3115e24769
#
_cell.length_a   1.000
_cell.length_b   1.000
_cell.length_c   1.000
_cell.angle_alpha   90.00
_cell.angle_beta   90.00
_cell.angle_gamma   90.00
#
_symmetry.space_group_name_H-M   'P 1'
#
loop_
_entity.id
_entity.type
_entity.pdbx_description
1 polymer ?
#
loop_
_entity_poly.entity_id
_entity_poly.type
_entity_poly.pdbx_seq_one_letter_code
_entity_poly.pdbx_strand_id
1 'polypeptide(L)'
;VTAPYYDKIEGDTNLRASRTEDDDYELVDVKDYQDWYDNYVEKNELGLTSNQKSAIMRYIGSDSYKINEPLRKGIELTPDQKEWVKILDEALKKTPIYEGQVTRSLSFQLQGKEALEEFLKLYNIGNEIEYPAYTSATIGETYNPSGEVQLTIISKTARNITTLNKGEQEVLFERNKKFKVVDRYDTSTIHYILM
;
A
#
# COMPACT_ATOMS: atom_id res chain seq x y z
N VAL A 1 22.59 -19.05 12.05
CA VAL A 1 21.69 -19.96 12.76
C VAL A 1 20.55 -20.32 11.82
N THR A 2 20.44 -21.60 11.49
CA THR A 2 19.35 -22.10 10.65
C THR A 2 18.10 -22.17 11.54
N ALA A 3 17.01 -21.51 11.11
CA ALA A 3 15.75 -21.63 11.81
C ALA A 3 15.29 -23.11 11.80
N PRO A 4 14.82 -23.65 12.93
CA PRO A 4 14.30 -24.99 12.96
C PRO A 4 13.07 -25.13 12.05
N TYR A 5 12.93 -26.29 11.45
CA TYR A 5 11.75 -26.64 10.68
C TYR A 5 10.61 -27.02 11.64
N TYR A 6 9.44 -26.47 11.43
CA TYR A 6 8.24 -26.72 12.25
C TYR A 6 7.12 -27.30 11.39
N ASP A 7 6.53 -28.39 11.86
CA ASP A 7 5.33 -28.97 11.28
C ASP A 7 4.10 -28.46 12.05
N LYS A 8 3.12 -27.96 11.34
CA LYS A 8 1.81 -27.63 11.90
C LYS A 8 0.92 -28.87 11.83
N ILE A 9 0.54 -29.37 12.98
CA ILE A 9 -0.41 -30.48 13.08
C ILE A 9 -1.83 -29.90 13.05
N GLU A 10 -2.67 -30.40 12.15
CA GLU A 10 -4.05 -29.96 12.01
C GLU A 10 -4.81 -30.19 13.33
N GLY A 11 -5.43 -29.14 13.86
CA GLY A 11 -6.12 -29.15 15.16
C GLY A 11 -5.23 -29.00 16.39
N ASP A 12 -3.92 -28.92 16.24
CA ASP A 12 -2.99 -28.62 17.32
C ASP A 12 -2.58 -27.16 17.29
N THR A 13 -2.58 -26.50 18.43
CA THR A 13 -2.14 -25.10 18.58
C THR A 13 -0.63 -24.99 18.76
N ASN A 14 0.06 -26.11 18.95
CA ASN A 14 1.51 -26.16 19.13
C ASN A 14 2.22 -26.51 17.83
N LEU A 15 3.39 -25.97 17.65
CA LEU A 15 4.33 -26.32 16.60
C LEU A 15 5.39 -27.25 17.15
N ARG A 16 5.79 -28.22 16.38
CA ARG A 16 6.88 -29.13 16.74
C ARG A 16 8.03 -28.96 15.79
N ALA A 17 9.24 -28.93 16.35
CA ALA A 17 10.44 -29.02 15.54
C ALA A 17 10.48 -30.37 14.86
N SER A 18 10.78 -30.38 13.57
CA SER A 18 11.11 -31.60 12.83
C SER A 18 12.43 -32.18 13.39
N ARG A 19 12.43 -33.50 13.68
CA ARG A 19 13.58 -34.14 14.30
C ARG A 19 14.13 -35.25 13.41
N THR A 20 15.42 -35.46 13.52
CA THR A 20 16.08 -36.68 13.09
C THR A 20 15.98 -37.74 14.17
N GLU A 21 16.18 -39.03 13.82
CA GLU A 21 15.91 -40.18 14.70
C GLU A 21 16.55 -40.13 16.09
N ASP A 22 17.61 -39.35 16.28
CA ASP A 22 18.40 -39.26 17.51
C ASP A 22 18.23 -37.97 18.30
N ASP A 23 17.37 -37.05 17.85
CA ASP A 23 17.25 -35.75 18.48
C ASP A 23 16.06 -35.65 19.45
N ASP A 24 16.31 -35.20 20.66
CA ASP A 24 15.25 -34.70 21.52
C ASP A 24 14.70 -33.41 20.93
N TYR A 25 13.39 -33.26 20.85
CA TYR A 25 12.73 -32.05 20.41
C TYR A 25 11.97 -31.39 21.54
N GLU A 26 11.97 -30.07 21.54
CA GLU A 26 11.18 -29.27 22.43
C GLU A 26 9.92 -28.76 21.69
N LEU A 27 8.80 -28.72 22.42
CA LEU A 27 7.61 -28.04 21.95
C LEU A 27 7.87 -26.53 22.06
N VAL A 28 7.70 -25.84 20.94
CA VAL A 28 7.83 -24.39 20.91
C VAL A 28 6.44 -23.79 21.18
N ASP A 29 6.41 -22.82 22.08
CA ASP A 29 5.19 -22.06 22.34
C ASP A 29 4.77 -21.31 21.08
N VAL A 30 3.46 -21.36 20.77
CA VAL A 30 2.89 -20.71 19.55
C VAL A 30 3.20 -19.21 19.55
N LYS A 31 3.19 -18.58 20.73
CA LYS A 31 3.53 -17.17 20.86
C LYS A 31 5.00 -16.90 20.51
N ASP A 32 5.91 -17.71 21.01
CA ASP A 32 7.35 -17.54 20.75
C ASP A 32 7.65 -17.73 19.26
N TYR A 33 6.99 -18.70 18.62
CA TYR A 33 7.08 -18.90 17.17
C TYR A 33 6.52 -17.69 16.43
N GLN A 34 5.35 -17.17 16.84
CA GLN A 34 4.73 -16.03 16.20
C GLN A 34 5.60 -14.78 16.35
N ASP A 35 6.13 -14.52 17.54
CA ASP A 35 7.04 -13.40 17.79
C ASP A 35 8.31 -13.52 16.92
N TRP A 36 8.86 -14.72 16.78
CA TRP A 36 9.99 -14.96 15.88
C TRP A 36 9.62 -14.69 14.43
N TYR A 37 8.48 -15.21 13.97
CA TYR A 37 8.02 -15.06 12.59
C TYR A 37 7.73 -13.60 12.25
N ASP A 38 7.07 -12.88 13.14
CA ASP A 38 6.72 -11.47 12.96
C ASP A 38 7.95 -10.56 12.86
N ASN A 39 9.02 -10.93 13.54
CA ASN A 39 10.28 -10.18 13.52
C ASN A 39 11.31 -10.74 12.53
N TYR A 40 11.00 -11.85 11.87
CA TYR A 40 11.88 -12.42 10.87
C TYR A 40 11.96 -11.50 9.65
N VAL A 41 13.19 -11.04 9.39
CA VAL A 41 13.46 -10.30 8.16
C VAL A 41 13.67 -11.30 7.03
N GLU A 42 12.69 -11.42 6.15
CA GLU A 42 12.87 -12.20 4.94
C GLU A 42 14.08 -11.65 4.18
N LYS A 43 14.93 -12.53 3.70
CA LYS A 43 16.00 -12.17 2.76
C LYS A 43 15.38 -11.85 1.40
N ASN A 44 14.62 -10.79 1.35
CA ASN A 44 14.06 -10.22 0.13
C ASN A 44 14.83 -8.95 -0.23
N GLU A 45 14.66 -8.51 -1.46
CA GLU A 45 15.33 -7.30 -1.97
C GLU A 45 14.97 -6.03 -1.17
N LEU A 46 13.83 -6.03 -0.47
CA LEU A 46 13.32 -4.88 0.27
C LEU A 46 13.74 -4.88 1.75
N GLY A 47 14.19 -6.02 2.29
CA GLY A 47 14.53 -6.14 3.71
C GLY A 47 13.36 -5.98 4.68
N LEU A 48 12.14 -6.31 4.24
CA LEU A 48 10.93 -6.21 5.05
C LEU A 48 10.82 -7.36 6.04
N THR A 49 10.32 -7.06 7.25
CA THR A 49 9.84 -8.11 8.16
C THR A 49 8.55 -8.72 7.65
N SER A 50 8.15 -9.89 8.17
CA SER A 50 6.87 -10.52 7.82
C SER A 50 5.67 -9.59 8.10
N ASN A 51 5.67 -8.89 9.23
CA ASN A 51 4.63 -7.92 9.55
C ASN A 51 4.60 -6.73 8.59
N GLN A 52 5.75 -6.22 8.22
CA GLN A 52 5.86 -5.12 7.25
C GLN A 52 5.36 -5.54 5.87
N LYS A 53 5.77 -6.72 5.41
CA LYS A 53 5.26 -7.27 4.15
C LYS A 53 3.74 -7.49 4.20
N SER A 54 3.23 -8.06 5.30
CA SER A 54 1.80 -8.25 5.50
C SER A 54 1.02 -6.94 5.50
N ALA A 55 1.56 -5.87 6.08
CA ALA A 55 0.93 -4.55 6.08
C ALA A 55 0.77 -3.99 4.66
N ILE A 56 1.80 -4.14 3.82
CA ILE A 56 1.74 -3.73 2.40
C ILE A 56 0.77 -4.63 1.63
N MET A 57 0.85 -5.95 1.82
CA MET A 57 -0.02 -6.90 1.12
C MET A 57 -1.50 -6.71 1.47
N ARG A 58 -1.80 -6.37 2.72
CA ARG A 58 -3.14 -6.01 3.15
C ARG A 58 -3.64 -4.74 2.46
N TYR A 59 -2.77 -3.76 2.29
CA TYR A 59 -3.10 -2.54 1.56
C TYR A 59 -3.38 -2.81 0.08
N ILE A 60 -2.55 -3.59 -0.59
CA ILE A 60 -2.72 -4.00 -1.99
C ILE A 60 -4.04 -4.77 -2.20
N GLY A 61 -4.46 -5.51 -1.20
CA GLY A 61 -5.73 -6.21 -1.21
C GLY A 61 -6.95 -5.28 -1.12
N SER A 62 -8.09 -5.83 -0.75
CA SER A 62 -9.36 -5.10 -0.72
C SER A 62 -9.58 -4.19 0.50
N ASP A 63 -8.62 -4.15 1.44
CA ASP A 63 -8.80 -3.52 2.75
C ASP A 63 -8.31 -2.07 2.85
N SER A 64 -7.65 -1.53 1.81
CA SER A 64 -7.06 -0.18 1.84
C SER A 64 -8.05 0.93 2.25
N TYR A 65 -9.31 0.80 1.87
CA TYR A 65 -10.35 1.77 2.23
C TYR A 65 -10.54 1.90 3.74
N LYS A 66 -10.29 0.84 4.50
CA LYS A 66 -10.45 0.83 5.97
C LYS A 66 -9.55 1.83 6.68
N ILE A 67 -8.41 2.17 6.09
CA ILE A 67 -7.53 3.22 6.60
C ILE A 67 -7.58 4.50 5.77
N ASN A 68 -7.69 4.40 4.45
CA ASN A 68 -7.70 5.57 3.59
C ASN A 68 -8.94 6.45 3.80
N GLU A 69 -10.10 5.87 4.01
CA GLU A 69 -11.33 6.64 4.22
C GLU A 69 -11.29 7.47 5.50
N PRO A 70 -11.02 6.89 6.69
CA PRO A 70 -10.88 7.70 7.90
C PRO A 70 -9.74 8.72 7.84
N LEU A 71 -8.60 8.38 7.21
CA LEU A 71 -7.50 9.33 7.01
C LEU A 71 -7.93 10.54 6.17
N ARG A 72 -8.67 10.33 5.08
CA ARG A 72 -9.19 11.42 4.24
C ARG A 72 -10.18 12.31 4.99
N LYS A 73 -11.01 11.72 5.84
CA LYS A 73 -12.07 12.43 6.59
C LYS A 73 -11.58 13.03 7.90
N GLY A 74 -10.32 12.77 8.31
CA GLY A 74 -9.81 13.20 9.61
C GLY A 74 -10.48 12.51 10.80
N ILE A 75 -11.02 11.31 10.59
CA ILE A 75 -11.65 10.50 11.64
C ILE A 75 -10.56 9.75 12.40
N GLU A 76 -10.71 9.67 13.71
CA GLU A 76 -9.78 8.92 14.56
C GLU A 76 -9.76 7.44 14.18
N LEU A 77 -8.55 6.90 14.04
CA LEU A 77 -8.33 5.49 13.73
C LEU A 77 -8.58 4.62 14.97
N THR A 78 -9.13 3.43 14.76
CA THR A 78 -9.18 2.39 15.79
C THR A 78 -7.76 1.92 16.17
N PRO A 79 -7.57 1.24 17.31
CA PRO A 79 -6.27 0.70 17.69
C PRO A 79 -5.64 -0.20 16.61
N ASP A 80 -6.42 -1.07 15.99
CA ASP A 80 -5.95 -1.95 14.89
C ASP A 80 -5.52 -1.16 13.67
N GLN A 81 -6.28 -0.12 13.31
CA GLN A 81 -5.95 0.75 12.19
C GLN A 81 -4.68 1.57 12.48
N LYS A 82 -4.51 2.07 13.70
CA LYS A 82 -3.29 2.79 14.13
C LYS A 82 -2.06 1.90 14.01
N GLU A 83 -2.16 0.66 14.44
CA GLU A 83 -1.06 -0.30 14.36
C GLU A 83 -0.71 -0.63 12.90
N TRP A 84 -1.71 -0.87 12.08
CA TRP A 84 -1.49 -1.12 10.65
C TRP A 84 -0.82 0.07 9.96
N VAL A 85 -1.31 1.28 10.18
CA VAL A 85 -0.74 2.51 9.63
C VAL A 85 0.72 2.71 10.07
N LYS A 86 1.02 2.46 11.35
CA LYS A 86 2.38 2.54 11.88
C LYS A 86 3.33 1.58 11.16
N ILE A 87 2.94 0.31 11.04
CA ILE A 87 3.75 -0.72 10.39
C ILE A 87 3.89 -0.41 8.88
N LEU A 88 2.81 0.04 8.24
CA LEU A 88 2.82 0.41 6.83
C LEU A 88 3.74 1.60 6.55
N ASP A 89 3.71 2.64 7.38
CA ASP A 89 4.63 3.78 7.26
C ASP A 89 6.10 3.34 7.37
N GLU A 90 6.41 2.49 8.34
CA GLU A 90 7.76 1.94 8.52
C GLU A 90 8.19 1.05 7.34
N ALA A 91 7.29 0.21 6.85
CA ALA A 91 7.54 -0.67 5.73
C ALA A 91 7.83 0.11 4.44
N LEU A 92 7.04 1.13 4.15
CA LEU A 92 7.21 1.94 2.94
C LEU A 92 8.57 2.65 2.91
N LYS A 93 9.10 3.07 4.06
CA LYS A 93 10.43 3.70 4.14
C LYS A 93 11.57 2.76 3.73
N LYS A 94 11.37 1.46 3.78
CA LYS A 94 12.32 0.45 3.32
C LYS A 94 12.24 0.17 1.82
N THR A 95 11.17 0.60 1.17
CA THR A 95 11.00 0.41 -0.28
C THR A 95 11.74 1.49 -1.06
N PRO A 96 12.20 1.20 -2.29
CA PRO A 96 12.90 2.19 -3.10
C PRO A 96 11.96 3.32 -3.51
N ILE A 97 12.53 4.52 -3.66
CA ILE A 97 11.82 5.64 -4.27
C ILE A 97 11.76 5.43 -5.79
N TYR A 98 10.59 5.70 -6.35
CA TYR A 98 10.41 5.77 -7.79
C TYR A 98 10.35 7.23 -8.24
N GLU A 99 11.25 7.62 -9.10
CA GLU A 99 11.27 8.92 -9.77
C GLU A 99 10.84 8.74 -11.23
N GLY A 100 9.79 9.46 -11.63
CA GLY A 100 9.28 9.39 -12.98
C GLY A 100 7.78 9.51 -13.06
N GLN A 101 7.26 9.28 -14.25
CA GLN A 101 5.85 9.41 -14.54
C GLN A 101 5.05 8.22 -14.01
N VAL A 102 3.99 8.50 -13.28
CA VAL A 102 3.00 7.51 -12.84
C VAL A 102 1.60 8.04 -13.15
N THR A 103 0.63 7.14 -13.22
CA THR A 103 -0.75 7.48 -13.55
C THR A 103 -1.72 6.98 -12.49
N ARG A 104 -2.81 7.71 -12.31
CA ARG A 104 -3.94 7.33 -11.46
C ARG A 104 -5.24 7.71 -12.13
N SER A 105 -6.14 6.77 -12.27
CA SER A 105 -7.46 6.99 -12.85
C SER A 105 -8.52 7.06 -11.76
N LEU A 106 -9.44 8.01 -11.89
CA LEU A 106 -10.57 8.16 -10.99
C LEU A 106 -11.87 8.05 -11.77
N SER A 107 -12.81 7.26 -11.25
CA SER A 107 -14.15 7.15 -11.79
C SER A 107 -15.17 7.80 -10.85
N PHE A 108 -16.06 8.58 -11.42
CA PHE A 108 -17.15 9.27 -10.72
C PHE A 108 -18.54 8.72 -11.09
N GLN A 109 -18.59 7.55 -11.70
CA GLN A 109 -19.86 6.93 -12.12
C GLN A 109 -20.84 6.72 -10.96
N LEU A 110 -20.32 6.32 -9.79
CA LEU A 110 -21.14 6.10 -8.59
C LEU A 110 -21.43 7.38 -7.82
N GLN A 111 -20.51 8.33 -7.81
CA GLN A 111 -20.61 9.58 -7.07
C GLN A 111 -21.45 10.63 -7.82
N GLY A 112 -21.49 10.56 -9.16
CA GLY A 112 -22.28 11.43 -9.99
C GLY A 112 -21.57 12.70 -10.48
N LYS A 113 -22.24 13.43 -11.33
CA LYS A 113 -21.72 14.61 -12.02
C LYS A 113 -21.35 15.75 -11.07
N GLU A 114 -22.13 15.97 -10.03
CA GLU A 114 -21.87 17.04 -9.06
C GLU A 114 -20.56 16.79 -8.30
N ALA A 115 -20.31 15.54 -7.90
CA ALA A 115 -19.06 15.17 -7.22
C ALA A 115 -17.84 15.38 -8.15
N LEU A 116 -17.96 15.08 -9.43
CA LEU A 116 -16.93 15.36 -10.44
C LEU A 116 -16.68 16.86 -10.57
N GLU A 117 -17.71 17.66 -10.66
CA GLU A 117 -17.59 19.13 -10.76
C GLU A 117 -16.92 19.73 -9.52
N GLU A 118 -17.29 19.28 -8.33
CA GLU A 118 -16.65 19.72 -7.08
C GLU A 118 -15.17 19.31 -7.03
N PHE A 119 -14.84 18.09 -7.44
CA PHE A 119 -13.46 17.64 -7.56
C PHE A 119 -12.66 18.55 -8.50
N LEU A 120 -13.18 18.79 -9.69
CA LEU A 120 -12.50 19.58 -10.72
C LEU A 120 -12.24 21.04 -10.33
N LYS A 121 -13.08 21.62 -9.48
CA LYS A 121 -12.87 22.98 -8.92
C LYS A 121 -11.60 23.10 -8.10
N LEU A 122 -11.19 21.99 -7.45
CA LEU A 122 -9.98 21.97 -6.62
C LEU A 122 -8.71 21.80 -7.44
N TYR A 123 -8.81 21.25 -8.67
CA TYR A 123 -7.66 20.88 -9.50
C TYR A 123 -7.37 21.90 -10.60
N ASN A 124 -7.39 23.17 -10.26
CA ASN A 124 -6.96 24.25 -11.18
C ASN A 124 -5.43 24.36 -11.21
N ILE A 125 -4.90 24.77 -12.35
CA ILE A 125 -3.46 24.99 -12.52
C ILE A 125 -2.96 25.94 -11.44
N GLY A 126 -1.89 25.54 -10.76
CA GLY A 126 -1.28 26.27 -9.65
C GLY A 126 -1.78 25.90 -8.26
N ASN A 127 -2.91 25.18 -8.16
CA ASN A 127 -3.41 24.74 -6.87
C ASN A 127 -2.52 23.63 -6.30
N GLU A 128 -2.35 23.67 -4.98
CA GLU A 128 -1.69 22.62 -4.21
C GLU A 128 -2.73 21.74 -3.55
N ILE A 129 -2.60 20.44 -3.74
CA ILE A 129 -3.53 19.42 -3.22
C ILE A 129 -2.79 18.57 -2.21
N GLU A 130 -3.32 18.46 -1.00
CA GLU A 130 -2.83 17.56 0.02
C GLU A 130 -3.64 16.27 0.08
N TYR A 131 -2.95 15.14 0.09
CA TYR A 131 -3.54 13.82 0.27
C TYR A 131 -3.22 13.29 1.67
N PRO A 132 -4.16 13.35 2.62
CA PRO A 132 -3.93 12.87 3.99
C PRO A 132 -3.74 11.35 4.07
N ALA A 133 -4.33 10.61 3.13
CA ALA A 133 -4.22 9.16 3.02
C ALA A 133 -3.10 8.74 2.07
N TYR A 134 -2.83 7.45 2.02
CA TYR A 134 -1.97 6.85 0.99
C TYR A 134 -2.60 7.00 -0.39
N THR A 135 -1.77 7.13 -1.40
CA THR A 135 -2.23 7.28 -2.78
C THR A 135 -1.50 6.31 -3.68
N SER A 136 -2.25 5.37 -4.26
CA SER A 136 -1.75 4.40 -5.21
C SER A 136 -1.72 5.00 -6.62
N ALA A 137 -0.68 4.66 -7.35
CA ALA A 137 -0.53 5.00 -8.77
C ALA A 137 0.19 3.86 -9.51
N THR A 138 0.15 3.90 -10.83
CA THR A 138 0.69 2.84 -11.69
C THR A 138 1.82 3.37 -12.56
N ILE A 139 2.90 2.60 -12.66
CA ILE A 139 3.95 2.81 -13.65
C ILE A 139 3.48 2.18 -14.97
N GLY A 140 3.61 2.89 -16.08
CA GLY A 140 3.25 2.37 -17.39
C GLY A 140 1.83 2.72 -17.80
N GLU A 141 1.11 1.75 -18.34
CA GLU A 141 -0.23 1.97 -18.89
C GLU A 141 -1.26 2.33 -17.83
N THR A 142 -2.19 3.20 -18.19
CA THR A 142 -3.28 3.62 -17.32
C THR A 142 -4.18 2.45 -16.95
N TYR A 143 -4.41 2.25 -15.66
CA TYR A 143 -5.23 1.15 -15.12
C TYR A 143 -6.69 1.18 -15.60
N ASN A 144 -7.28 2.36 -15.65
CA ASN A 144 -8.66 2.56 -16.13
C ASN A 144 -8.73 3.73 -17.11
N PRO A 145 -8.51 3.50 -18.40
CA PRO A 145 -8.50 4.58 -19.40
C PRO A 145 -9.88 5.24 -19.64
N SER A 146 -10.96 4.64 -19.15
CA SER A 146 -12.31 5.21 -19.24
C SER A 146 -12.75 6.03 -18.04
N GLY A 147 -11.92 6.12 -16.99
CA GLY A 147 -12.20 6.99 -15.85
C GLY A 147 -12.26 8.46 -16.27
N GLU A 148 -13.19 9.22 -15.72
CA GLU A 148 -13.44 10.61 -16.09
C GLU A 148 -12.29 11.54 -15.74
N VAL A 149 -11.47 11.17 -14.75
CA VAL A 149 -10.26 11.91 -14.37
C VAL A 149 -9.04 11.02 -14.53
N GLN A 150 -8.07 11.52 -15.28
CA GLN A 150 -6.78 10.88 -15.50
C GLN A 150 -5.68 11.77 -14.91
N LEU A 151 -5.10 11.32 -13.81
CA LEU A 151 -3.97 12.01 -13.19
C LEU A 151 -2.67 11.45 -13.76
N THR A 152 -1.81 12.33 -14.23
CA THR A 152 -0.41 12.04 -14.53
C THR A 152 0.42 12.75 -13.47
N ILE A 153 1.22 12.00 -12.72
CA ILE A 153 2.01 12.53 -11.62
C ILE A 153 3.48 12.32 -11.94
N ILE A 154 4.27 13.38 -11.88
CA ILE A 154 5.71 13.30 -11.98
C ILE A 154 6.25 13.04 -10.57
N SER A 155 6.43 11.78 -10.26
CA SER A 155 6.82 11.32 -8.93
C SER A 155 8.26 11.66 -8.60
N LYS A 156 8.47 12.12 -7.37
CA LYS A 156 9.79 12.25 -6.73
C LYS A 156 9.90 11.39 -5.46
N THR A 157 8.79 10.95 -4.92
CA THR A 157 8.74 10.34 -3.58
C THR A 157 7.89 9.09 -3.49
N ALA A 158 7.27 8.64 -4.58
CA ALA A 158 6.48 7.41 -4.57
C ALA A 158 7.34 6.21 -4.18
N ARG A 159 6.79 5.30 -3.40
CA ARG A 159 7.45 4.09 -2.99
C ARG A 159 7.15 2.97 -3.97
N ASN A 160 8.20 2.36 -4.50
CA ASN A 160 8.08 1.29 -5.47
C ASN A 160 7.79 -0.03 -4.77
N ILE A 161 6.57 -0.53 -4.94
CA ILE A 161 6.11 -1.81 -4.41
C ILE A 161 5.79 -2.82 -5.52
N THR A 162 6.32 -2.62 -6.72
CA THR A 162 6.07 -3.47 -7.88
C THR A 162 6.49 -4.92 -7.65
N THR A 163 7.52 -5.17 -6.83
CA THR A 163 7.93 -6.54 -6.48
C THR A 163 6.89 -7.30 -5.68
N LEU A 164 6.01 -6.59 -4.98
CA LEU A 164 4.90 -7.15 -4.19
C LEU A 164 3.57 -7.16 -4.96
N ASN A 165 3.44 -6.33 -5.98
CA ASN A 165 2.25 -6.26 -6.83
C ASN A 165 2.65 -6.15 -8.30
N LYS A 166 3.17 -7.22 -8.84
CA LYS A 166 3.71 -7.28 -10.21
C LYS A 166 2.64 -7.04 -11.28
N GLY A 167 1.41 -7.45 -11.02
CA GLY A 167 0.31 -7.34 -11.97
C GLY A 167 -0.12 -5.91 -12.27
N GLU A 168 0.02 -5.01 -11.31
CA GLU A 168 -0.42 -3.62 -11.41
C GLU A 168 0.72 -2.61 -11.53
N GLN A 169 1.96 -3.04 -11.41
CA GLN A 169 3.13 -2.16 -11.37
C GLN A 169 2.94 -0.96 -10.45
N GLU A 170 2.48 -1.24 -9.25
CA GLU A 170 2.03 -0.25 -8.29
C GLU A 170 3.17 0.48 -7.61
N VAL A 171 3.01 1.78 -7.50
CA VAL A 171 3.75 2.63 -6.57
C VAL A 171 2.78 3.22 -5.56
N LEU A 172 3.26 3.51 -4.36
CA LEU A 172 2.44 4.04 -3.28
C LEU A 172 3.06 5.31 -2.73
N PHE A 173 2.32 6.41 -2.80
CA PHE A 173 2.69 7.62 -2.08
C PHE A 173 2.34 7.48 -0.61
N GLU A 174 3.29 7.84 0.25
CA GLU A 174 3.08 7.90 1.69
C GLU A 174 2.01 8.94 2.04
N ARG A 175 1.49 8.87 3.25
CA ARG A 175 0.49 9.82 3.77
C ARG A 175 1.00 11.27 3.75
N ASN A 176 0.08 12.21 3.70
CA ASN A 176 0.34 13.65 3.83
C ASN A 176 1.23 14.23 2.72
N LYS A 177 1.19 13.65 1.54
CA LYS A 177 1.88 14.21 0.37
C LYS A 177 1.09 15.35 -0.24
N LYS A 178 1.82 16.33 -0.74
CA LYS A 178 1.28 17.49 -1.44
C LYS A 178 1.71 17.46 -2.90
N PHE A 179 0.77 17.80 -3.77
CA PHE A 179 0.98 17.85 -5.21
C PHE A 179 0.50 19.19 -5.74
N LYS A 180 1.25 19.76 -6.67
CA LYS A 180 0.86 20.97 -7.37
C LYS A 180 0.33 20.63 -8.75
N VAL A 181 -0.84 21.14 -9.11
CA VAL A 181 -1.38 21.02 -10.46
C VAL A 181 -0.57 21.94 -11.37
N VAL A 182 0.12 21.36 -12.35
CA VAL A 182 0.99 22.11 -13.27
C VAL A 182 0.39 22.30 -14.65
N ASP A 183 -0.49 21.40 -15.06
CA ASP A 183 -1.24 21.53 -16.31
C ASP A 183 -2.55 20.79 -16.24
N ARG A 184 -3.48 21.13 -17.14
CA ARG A 184 -4.78 20.50 -17.21
C ARG A 184 -5.33 20.59 -18.63
N TYR A 185 -5.88 19.49 -19.12
CA TYR A 185 -6.56 19.41 -20.42
C TYR A 185 -7.91 18.72 -20.26
N ASP A 186 -8.98 19.41 -20.61
CA ASP A 186 -10.35 18.92 -20.47
C ASP A 186 -10.93 18.60 -21.84
N THR A 187 -11.46 17.38 -21.99
CA THR A 187 -12.34 17.00 -23.08
C THR A 187 -13.80 16.99 -22.61
N SER A 188 -14.72 16.69 -23.49
CA SER A 188 -16.14 16.55 -23.12
C SER A 188 -16.40 15.40 -22.12
N THR A 189 -15.53 14.41 -22.06
CA THR A 189 -15.73 13.17 -21.27
C THR A 189 -14.61 12.87 -20.28
N ILE A 190 -13.39 13.30 -20.56
CA ILE A 190 -12.21 12.98 -19.74
C ILE A 190 -11.44 14.26 -19.41
N HIS A 191 -10.98 14.33 -18.18
CA HIS A 191 -10.18 15.44 -17.65
C HIS A 191 -8.77 14.93 -17.32
N TYR A 192 -7.79 15.45 -18.04
CA TYR A 192 -6.38 15.11 -17.86
C TYR A 192 -5.70 16.16 -16.99
N ILE A 193 -5.10 15.74 -15.89
CA ILE A 193 -4.46 16.61 -14.92
C ILE A 193 -3.01 16.16 -14.71
N LEU A 194 -2.08 17.08 -14.83
CA LEU A 194 -0.64 16.88 -14.59
C LEU A 194 -0.26 17.50 -13.25
N MET A 195 0.36 16.69 -12.41
CA MET A 195 0.87 17.10 -11.10
C MET A 195 2.34 16.74 -10.92
#